data_5c1c733824dd3beb448e4d074a01bd2a
#
_entry.id   5c1c733824dd3beb448e4d074a01bd2a
#
_cell.length_a   1.000
_cell.length_b   1.000
_cell.length_c   1.000
_cell.angle_alpha   90.00
_cell.angle_beta   90.00
_cell.angle_gamma   90.00
#
_symmetry.space_group_name_H-M   'P 1'
#
loop_
_entity.id
_entity.type
_entity.pdbx_description
1 polymer ?
#
loop_
_entity_poly.entity_id
_entity_poly.type
_entity_poly.pdbx_seq_one_letter_code
_entity_poly.pdbx_strand_id
1 'polypeptide(L)'
;MTTTINADTSVGGAIVTGDTSGQLGLQADGTTLLTVAGDAVTFNKGISETIYNLSGTALDPANGTIQTKTLSAGVTLSDSLSSGESLVLMLNGGVTYSVIFPPMTWVTSSGNAAPTLTANDTIVFWKINTTLYGAYVGSYT
;
A
#
# COMPACT_ATOMS: atom_id res chain seq x y z
N MET A 1 10.76 15.38 22.25
CA MET A 1 11.29 14.05 22.66
C MET A 1 10.24 13.02 22.25
N THR A 2 10.65 11.94 21.59
CA THR A 2 9.72 10.88 21.17
C THR A 2 9.79 9.75 22.19
N THR A 3 8.64 9.31 22.69
CA THR A 3 8.55 8.14 23.57
C THR A 3 8.42 6.91 22.67
N THR A 4 9.30 5.93 22.82
CA THR A 4 9.27 4.69 22.05
C THR A 4 8.95 3.53 22.99
N ILE A 5 7.95 2.72 22.66
CA ILE A 5 7.75 1.39 23.25
C ILE A 5 8.42 0.42 22.28
N ASN A 6 9.55 -0.17 22.71
CA ASN A 6 10.33 -1.09 21.89
C ASN A 6 10.13 -2.53 22.40
N ALA A 7 9.86 -3.46 21.50
CA ALA A 7 9.90 -4.89 21.78
C ALA A 7 11.30 -5.41 21.41
N ASP A 8 12.05 -5.87 22.41
CA ASP A 8 13.36 -6.51 22.21
C ASP A 8 13.14 -7.97 21.83
N THR A 9 13.81 -8.43 20.79
CA THR A 9 13.76 -9.83 20.35
C THR A 9 14.51 -10.79 21.28
N SER A 10 15.35 -10.27 22.19
CA SER A 10 16.17 -11.08 23.10
C SER A 10 15.50 -11.42 24.44
N VAL A 11 14.50 -10.67 24.89
CA VAL A 11 13.88 -10.82 26.22
C VAL A 11 12.36 -10.54 26.19
N GLY A 12 11.59 -11.32 25.46
CA GLY A 12 10.15 -11.46 25.70
C GLY A 12 9.24 -10.26 25.38
N GLY A 13 9.72 -9.21 24.72
CA GLY A 13 8.89 -8.12 24.21
C GLY A 13 8.23 -7.23 25.30
N ALA A 14 7.48 -6.22 24.85
CA ALA A 14 6.67 -5.40 25.73
C ALA A 14 5.30 -6.05 25.94
N ILE A 15 4.96 -6.41 27.18
CA ILE A 15 3.63 -6.85 27.54
C ILE A 15 2.91 -5.66 28.19
N VAL A 16 1.80 -5.23 27.60
CA VAL A 16 0.93 -4.20 28.17
C VAL A 16 -0.26 -4.91 28.80
N THR A 17 -0.36 -4.86 30.13
CA THR A 17 -1.51 -5.40 30.85
C THR A 17 -2.58 -4.31 30.90
N GLY A 18 -3.71 -4.54 30.25
CA GLY A 18 -4.86 -3.65 30.25
C GLY A 18 -5.66 -3.68 31.56
N ASP A 19 -6.57 -2.76 31.67
CA ASP A 19 -7.63 -2.80 32.68
C ASP A 19 -8.69 -3.86 32.32
N THR A 20 -9.81 -3.88 33.03
CA THR A 20 -10.91 -4.83 32.79
C THR A 20 -11.75 -4.51 31.54
N SER A 21 -11.43 -3.45 30.77
CA SER A 21 -12.17 -3.06 29.58
C SER A 21 -11.95 -3.99 28.39
N GLY A 22 -10.84 -4.73 28.41
CA GLY A 22 -10.43 -5.57 27.27
C GLY A 22 -9.99 -4.78 26.04
N GLN A 23 -9.69 -3.49 26.20
CA GLN A 23 -9.28 -2.60 25.11
C GLN A 23 -7.91 -1.98 25.40
N LEU A 24 -7.10 -1.82 24.34
CA LEU A 24 -5.88 -1.00 24.35
C LEU A 24 -6.09 0.23 23.48
N GLY A 25 -6.01 1.42 24.09
CA GLY A 25 -6.06 2.70 23.38
C GLY A 25 -4.68 3.32 23.27
N LEU A 26 -4.25 3.69 22.05
CA LEU A 26 -3.09 4.55 21.84
C LEU A 26 -3.54 5.99 21.64
N GLN A 27 -3.01 6.89 22.47
CA GLN A 27 -3.43 8.30 22.53
C GLN A 27 -2.26 9.24 22.18
N ALA A 28 -2.61 10.34 21.54
CA ALA A 28 -1.75 11.51 21.45
C ALA A 28 -2.57 12.74 21.83
N ASP A 29 -1.99 13.60 22.66
CA ASP A 29 -2.64 14.83 23.16
C ASP A 29 -4.06 14.59 23.71
N GLY A 30 -4.21 13.56 24.55
CA GLY A 30 -5.48 13.18 25.18
C GLY A 30 -6.53 12.58 24.22
N THR A 31 -6.22 12.45 22.93
CA THR A 31 -7.11 11.87 21.92
C THR A 31 -6.71 10.44 21.61
N THR A 32 -7.65 9.50 21.67
CA THR A 32 -7.42 8.11 21.26
C THR A 32 -7.36 8.03 19.74
N LEU A 33 -6.19 7.66 19.19
CA LEU A 33 -5.94 7.54 17.77
C LEU A 33 -6.19 6.13 17.23
N LEU A 34 -5.83 5.13 18.03
CA LEU A 34 -6.00 3.72 17.70
C LEU A 34 -6.57 2.97 18.89
N THR A 35 -7.56 2.14 18.66
CA THR A 35 -8.11 1.21 19.65
C THR A 35 -7.94 -0.22 19.15
N VAL A 36 -7.39 -1.09 20.00
CA VAL A 36 -7.35 -2.54 19.78
C VAL A 36 -8.34 -3.18 20.77
N ALA A 37 -9.36 -3.84 20.24
CA ALA A 37 -10.37 -4.58 21.00
C ALA A 37 -10.43 -6.03 20.51
N GLY A 38 -11.12 -6.92 21.19
CA GLY A 38 -11.07 -8.37 21.01
C GLY A 38 -11.06 -8.90 19.56
N ASP A 39 -11.75 -8.24 18.65
CA ASP A 39 -11.91 -8.67 17.25
C ASP A 39 -11.58 -7.58 16.21
N ALA A 40 -11.17 -6.39 16.65
CA ALA A 40 -10.95 -5.27 15.77
C ALA A 40 -9.79 -4.36 16.19
N VAL A 41 -9.15 -3.78 15.16
CA VAL A 41 -8.26 -2.63 15.29
C VAL A 41 -8.94 -1.44 14.62
N THR A 42 -9.25 -0.40 15.40
CA THR A 42 -9.96 0.78 14.92
C THR A 42 -9.01 1.98 14.91
N PHE A 43 -8.86 2.61 13.74
CA PHE A 43 -8.23 3.92 13.62
C PHE A 43 -9.31 4.98 13.82
N ASN A 44 -9.25 5.71 14.93
CA ASN A 44 -10.26 6.73 15.31
C ASN A 44 -10.04 8.05 14.57
N LYS A 45 -8.99 8.16 13.76
CA LYS A 45 -8.67 9.31 12.91
C LYS A 45 -8.23 8.80 11.53
N GLY A 46 -8.04 9.74 10.60
CA GLY A 46 -7.50 9.42 9.26
C GLY A 46 -6.12 8.77 9.33
N ILE A 47 -5.87 7.87 8.39
CA ILE A 47 -4.55 7.26 8.18
C ILE A 47 -3.82 8.11 7.14
N SER A 48 -2.60 8.56 7.47
CA SER A 48 -1.71 9.19 6.50
C SER A 48 -0.66 8.17 6.07
N GLU A 49 -0.65 7.85 4.79
CA GLU A 49 0.28 6.90 4.21
C GLU A 49 1.48 7.62 3.59
N THR A 50 2.64 6.97 3.59
CA THR A 50 3.82 7.50 2.92
C THR A 50 3.63 7.42 1.40
N ILE A 51 3.80 8.55 0.72
CA ILE A 51 3.83 8.60 -0.75
C ILE A 51 5.28 8.35 -1.18
N TYR A 52 5.50 7.37 -2.04
CA TYR A 52 6.81 7.00 -2.54
C TYR A 52 6.95 7.32 -4.03
N ASN A 53 7.99 8.09 -4.38
CA ASN A 53 8.36 8.31 -5.77
C ASN A 53 9.21 7.11 -6.26
N LEU A 54 8.60 6.26 -7.07
CA LEU A 54 9.20 5.02 -7.57
C LEU A 54 10.33 5.33 -8.56
N SER A 55 11.55 5.40 -8.06
CA SER A 55 12.76 5.61 -8.87
C SER A 55 13.17 4.36 -9.65
N GLY A 56 12.94 3.18 -9.08
CA GLY A 56 13.20 1.87 -9.68
C GLY A 56 12.01 1.31 -10.48
N THR A 57 11.90 -0.01 -10.48
CA THR A 57 10.87 -0.76 -11.21
C THR A 57 10.02 -1.65 -10.31
N ALA A 58 10.43 -1.88 -9.04
CA ALA A 58 9.73 -2.77 -8.12
C ALA A 58 8.55 -2.07 -7.47
N LEU A 59 7.36 -2.61 -7.67
CA LEU A 59 6.16 -2.26 -6.92
C LEU A 59 6.27 -2.90 -5.54
N ASP A 60 6.69 -2.12 -4.55
CA ASP A 60 7.03 -2.61 -3.21
C ASP A 60 6.32 -1.77 -2.13
N PRO A 61 5.25 -2.30 -1.50
CA PRO A 61 4.51 -1.61 -0.45
C PRO A 61 5.35 -1.22 0.77
N ALA A 62 6.49 -1.88 1.01
CA ALA A 62 7.40 -1.52 2.10
C ALA A 62 7.96 -0.10 1.97
N ASN A 63 8.00 0.46 0.76
CA ASN A 63 8.39 1.84 0.52
C ASN A 63 7.23 2.84 0.67
N GLY A 64 6.01 2.36 0.64
CA GLY A 64 4.76 3.13 0.72
C GLY A 64 3.69 2.52 -0.18
N THR A 65 2.45 2.54 0.29
CA THR A 65 1.30 1.94 -0.42
C THR A 65 0.74 2.85 -1.51
N ILE A 66 1.08 4.15 -1.49
CA ILE A 66 0.81 5.09 -2.58
C ILE A 66 2.13 5.39 -3.26
N GLN A 67 2.26 4.97 -4.52
CA GLN A 67 3.47 5.18 -5.31
C GLN A 67 3.19 6.05 -6.52
N THR A 68 4.15 6.91 -6.85
CA THR A 68 4.10 7.76 -8.04
C THR A 68 5.26 7.42 -8.96
N LYS A 69 5.04 7.43 -10.27
CA LYS A 69 6.11 7.25 -11.26
C LYS A 69 5.90 8.11 -12.48
N THR A 70 6.87 8.97 -12.75
CA THR A 70 6.96 9.69 -14.03
C THR A 70 7.91 8.95 -14.96
N LEU A 71 7.44 8.59 -16.14
CA LEU A 71 8.22 7.91 -17.16
C LEU A 71 9.05 8.91 -17.96
N SER A 72 10.30 8.55 -18.21
CA SER A 72 11.21 9.20 -19.16
C SER A 72 11.72 8.26 -20.24
N ALA A 73 11.38 6.98 -20.11
CA ALA A 73 11.67 5.89 -21.06
C ALA A 73 10.69 4.74 -20.83
N GLY A 74 10.69 3.75 -21.72
CA GLY A 74 9.96 2.50 -21.50
C GLY A 74 10.42 1.79 -20.23
N VAL A 75 9.49 1.15 -19.51
CA VAL A 75 9.76 0.48 -18.23
C VAL A 75 9.15 -0.91 -18.18
N THR A 76 9.87 -1.85 -17.57
CA THR A 76 9.33 -3.15 -17.13
C THR A 76 9.23 -3.14 -15.62
N LEU A 77 8.00 -3.13 -15.11
CA LEU A 77 7.72 -3.16 -13.68
C LEU A 77 7.86 -4.60 -13.15
N SER A 78 8.23 -4.72 -11.89
CA SER A 78 8.30 -6.00 -11.17
C SER A 78 7.45 -5.97 -9.91
N ASP A 79 7.00 -7.14 -9.47
CA ASP A 79 6.15 -7.34 -8.30
C ASP A 79 7.01 -7.72 -7.09
N SER A 80 6.87 -6.97 -6.00
CA SER A 80 7.45 -7.26 -4.68
C SER A 80 6.38 -7.32 -3.58
N LEU A 81 5.09 -7.37 -3.96
CA LEU A 81 4.01 -7.51 -2.98
C LEU A 81 4.01 -8.92 -2.35
N SER A 82 3.73 -8.97 -1.06
CA SER A 82 3.37 -10.20 -0.35
C SER A 82 1.86 -10.45 -0.41
N SER A 83 1.43 -11.68 -0.14
CA SER A 83 -0.02 -11.98 -0.05
C SER A 83 -0.70 -11.14 1.03
N GLY A 84 -1.82 -10.52 0.70
CA GLY A 84 -2.58 -9.61 1.57
C GLY A 84 -2.17 -8.15 1.45
N GLU A 85 -1.12 -7.84 0.68
CA GLU A 85 -0.72 -6.45 0.43
C GLU A 85 -1.40 -5.86 -0.80
N SER A 86 -1.49 -4.53 -0.79
CA SER A 86 -1.98 -3.74 -1.91
C SER A 86 -1.21 -2.43 -2.04
N LEU A 87 -1.22 -1.84 -3.23
CA LEU A 87 -0.70 -0.51 -3.47
C LEU A 87 -1.44 0.20 -4.60
N VAL A 88 -1.37 1.51 -4.59
CA VAL A 88 -1.86 2.39 -5.66
C VAL A 88 -0.65 2.96 -6.39
N LEU A 89 -0.64 2.84 -7.73
CA LEU A 89 0.35 3.49 -8.60
C LEU A 89 -0.30 4.64 -9.36
N MET A 90 0.24 5.83 -9.18
CA MET A 90 -0.03 7.02 -9.98
C MET A 90 1.06 7.13 -11.05
N LEU A 91 0.72 6.82 -12.29
CA LEU A 91 1.65 6.76 -13.43
C LEU A 91 1.49 7.98 -14.34
N ASN A 92 2.59 8.59 -14.71
CA ASN A 92 2.62 9.72 -15.64
C ASN A 92 3.49 9.35 -16.86
N GLY A 93 3.01 9.65 -18.06
CA GLY A 93 3.73 9.43 -19.32
C GLY A 93 3.43 8.09 -20.02
N GLY A 94 2.41 7.36 -19.58
CA GLY A 94 2.04 6.04 -20.15
C GLY A 94 1.61 6.08 -21.62
N VAL A 95 1.13 7.20 -22.12
CA VAL A 95 0.81 7.39 -23.53
C VAL A 95 2.07 7.51 -24.41
N THR A 96 3.17 8.00 -23.86
CA THR A 96 4.42 8.26 -24.60
C THR A 96 5.39 7.08 -24.51
N TYR A 97 5.44 6.43 -23.35
CA TYR A 97 6.41 5.38 -23.06
C TYR A 97 5.72 4.05 -22.78
N SER A 98 6.30 2.97 -23.29
CA SER A 98 5.76 1.63 -23.05
C SER A 98 5.93 1.22 -21.58
N VAL A 99 4.89 0.60 -21.03
CA VAL A 99 4.92 0.00 -19.70
C VAL A 99 4.62 -1.48 -19.83
N ILE A 100 5.55 -2.31 -19.35
CA ILE A 100 5.35 -3.74 -19.21
C ILE A 100 5.06 -4.01 -17.75
N PHE A 101 3.86 -4.47 -17.45
CA PHE A 101 3.47 -4.86 -16.10
C PHE A 101 3.99 -6.26 -15.75
N PRO A 102 4.20 -6.59 -14.48
CA PRO A 102 4.53 -7.95 -14.08
C PRO A 102 3.41 -8.92 -14.48
N PRO A 103 3.69 -10.23 -14.58
CA PRO A 103 2.66 -11.24 -14.79
C PRO A 103 1.54 -11.10 -13.75
N MET A 104 0.31 -10.85 -14.19
CA MET A 104 -0.81 -10.55 -13.30
C MET A 104 -2.15 -10.84 -13.96
N THR A 105 -3.20 -10.89 -13.16
CA THR A 105 -4.58 -10.96 -13.62
C THR A 105 -5.21 -9.57 -13.57
N TRP A 106 -5.61 -9.05 -14.70
CA TRP A 106 -6.33 -7.79 -14.80
C TRP A 106 -7.81 -7.99 -14.46
N VAL A 107 -8.30 -7.20 -13.52
CA VAL A 107 -9.72 -7.16 -13.17
C VAL A 107 -10.37 -6.04 -13.96
N THR A 108 -11.01 -6.42 -15.06
CA THR A 108 -11.68 -5.50 -15.99
C THR A 108 -13.03 -6.07 -16.42
N SER A 109 -13.92 -5.22 -16.94
CA SER A 109 -15.21 -5.65 -17.49
C SER A 109 -15.08 -6.55 -18.73
N SER A 110 -13.96 -6.47 -19.46
CA SER A 110 -13.66 -7.29 -20.64
C SER A 110 -12.81 -8.53 -20.33
N GLY A 111 -12.53 -8.80 -19.05
CA GLY A 111 -11.76 -9.97 -18.56
C GLY A 111 -10.27 -9.90 -18.89
N ASN A 112 -9.44 -9.95 -17.88
CA ASN A 112 -7.97 -10.06 -17.90
C ASN A 112 -7.24 -9.30 -19.04
N ALA A 113 -7.71 -8.11 -19.38
CA ALA A 113 -7.10 -7.26 -20.40
C ALA A 113 -6.36 -6.09 -19.76
N ALA A 114 -5.10 -5.90 -20.13
CA ALA A 114 -4.35 -4.72 -19.72
C ALA A 114 -5.02 -3.43 -20.22
N PRO A 115 -4.99 -2.33 -19.46
CA PRO A 115 -5.56 -1.07 -19.90
C PRO A 115 -4.73 -0.43 -21.00
N THR A 116 -5.38 0.38 -21.84
CA THR A 116 -4.69 1.36 -22.65
C THR A 116 -4.34 2.56 -21.78
N LEU A 117 -3.06 2.85 -21.63
CA LEU A 117 -2.58 3.94 -20.79
C LEU A 117 -2.75 5.29 -21.49
N THR A 118 -2.92 6.33 -20.67
CA THR A 118 -3.03 7.73 -21.07
C THR A 118 -1.80 8.54 -20.61
N ALA A 119 -1.92 9.86 -20.54
CA ALA A 119 -0.84 10.70 -20.01
C ALA A 119 -0.65 10.50 -18.50
N ASN A 120 -1.75 10.35 -17.77
CA ASN A 120 -1.74 10.17 -16.31
C ASN A 120 -2.76 9.12 -15.93
N ASP A 121 -2.32 8.07 -15.27
CA ASP A 121 -3.13 6.90 -14.99
C ASP A 121 -3.04 6.49 -13.52
N THR A 122 -4.13 5.95 -13.00
CA THR A 122 -4.18 5.34 -11.66
C THR A 122 -4.48 3.86 -11.78
N ILE A 123 -3.62 3.04 -11.19
CA ILE A 123 -3.74 1.58 -11.16
C ILE A 123 -3.63 1.10 -9.72
N VAL A 124 -4.52 0.20 -9.32
CA VAL A 124 -4.47 -0.47 -8.02
C VAL A 124 -3.98 -1.90 -8.21
N PHE A 125 -3.05 -2.33 -7.36
CA PHE A 125 -2.54 -3.69 -7.31
C PHE A 125 -2.85 -4.31 -5.96
N TRP A 126 -3.11 -5.63 -5.95
CA TRP A 126 -3.19 -6.42 -4.73
C TRP A 126 -2.79 -7.86 -5.00
N LYS A 127 -2.33 -8.55 -3.97
CA LYS A 127 -1.86 -9.93 -4.11
C LYS A 127 -2.63 -10.88 -3.21
N ILE A 128 -3.10 -11.97 -3.78
CA ILE A 128 -3.75 -13.07 -3.06
C ILE A 128 -2.93 -14.34 -3.33
N ASN A 129 -2.37 -14.91 -2.29
CA ASN A 129 -1.42 -16.03 -2.39
C ASN A 129 -0.26 -15.66 -3.33
N THR A 130 -0.12 -16.36 -4.44
CA THR A 130 0.93 -16.13 -5.44
C THR A 130 0.47 -15.29 -6.64
N THR A 131 -0.82 -14.95 -6.71
CA THR A 131 -1.40 -14.24 -7.85
C THR A 131 -1.48 -12.75 -7.58
N LEU A 132 -0.83 -11.98 -8.44
CA LEU A 132 -0.97 -10.53 -8.50
C LEU A 132 -2.21 -10.18 -9.31
N TYR A 133 -3.01 -9.28 -8.81
CA TYR A 133 -4.18 -8.69 -9.48
C TYR A 133 -3.95 -7.20 -9.68
N GLY A 134 -4.55 -6.64 -10.71
CA GLY A 134 -4.55 -5.21 -10.93
C GLY A 134 -5.83 -4.72 -11.55
N ALA A 135 -6.23 -3.50 -11.18
CA ALA A 135 -7.37 -2.81 -11.75
C ALA A 135 -6.95 -1.40 -12.19
N TYR A 136 -7.36 -1.05 -13.40
CA TYR A 136 -7.25 0.33 -13.88
C TYR A 136 -8.40 1.15 -13.30
N VAL A 137 -8.07 2.16 -12.51
CA VAL A 137 -9.05 3.04 -11.87
C VAL A 137 -9.51 4.13 -12.83
N GLY A 138 -8.59 4.69 -13.59
CA GLY A 138 -8.87 5.73 -14.55
C GLY A 138 -7.69 6.67 -14.78
N SER A 139 -7.89 7.61 -15.70
CA SER A 139 -6.96 8.72 -15.93
C SER A 139 -7.30 9.91 -15.04
N TYR A 140 -6.28 10.74 -14.77
CA TYR A 140 -6.43 12.00 -14.04
C TYR A 140 -5.77 13.15 -14.79
N THR A 141 -6.18 14.39 -14.51
CA THR A 141 -5.66 15.62 -15.13
C THR A 141 -4.87 16.44 -14.12
#